data_aa8c70792ff83197cae9a93baaddeb7a
#
_entry.id   aa8c70792ff83197cae9a93baaddeb7a
#
_cell.length_a   1.000
_cell.length_b   1.000
_cell.length_c   1.000
_cell.angle_alpha   90.00
_cell.angle_beta   90.00
_cell.angle_gamma   90.00
#
_symmetry.space_group_name_H-M   'P 1'
#
loop_
_entity.id
_entity.type
_entity.pdbx_description
1 polymer ?
#
loop_
_entity_poly.entity_id
_entity_poly.type
_entity_poly.pdbx_seq_one_letter_code
_entity_poly.pdbx_strand_id
1 'polypeptide(L)'
;MANTRNIALNVLLKIENEGAYSNIALNNAIKENRLSGVDSSFVSALVYGVLERRITLDYIIRSYSKIPLRKIETKTKNILRLGILQLLFMDKVPDSAAVNESVNLAKKHKLQKSSGFINGILRNITRAEVKYTLPDENDRAQYLSVKYSVPENIVKLWINSYGENNAEQLLASLNGRAKICCRVNTLRTDADTLIKKLSDEGVVAEKIPFINNALYLENTGSVERLRAYKSGLFHIQDASSQLCVNFLDAKPRNIMLDVCSAPGGKSFSAAQYMSNRGRIFSCDMFDHKLKLISAGAKRLGITCISTLLRDASINDTALPVADRILCDVPCSGLGIMSRKPEIRYKDDLFSNDLPDLQYRILCASADNLAVGGKLVYSTCTLNPDENNKNTKRFLEEHPDFYGIPLKLPNGIARAFDEEPYEITLMPHTCGTDGFYISLFGKKASN
;
A
#
# COMPACT_ATOMS: atom_id res chain seq x y z
N MET A 1 9.12 -11.71 -30.55
CA MET A 1 8.18 -11.52 -29.44
C MET A 1 8.95 -11.52 -28.14
N ALA A 2 8.69 -10.54 -27.27
CA ALA A 2 9.29 -10.51 -25.96
C ALA A 2 8.86 -11.77 -25.16
N ASN A 3 9.83 -12.47 -24.53
CA ASN A 3 9.49 -13.63 -23.71
C ASN A 3 8.93 -13.13 -22.36
N THR A 4 7.63 -12.88 -22.32
CA THR A 4 6.91 -12.30 -21.17
C THR A 4 7.10 -13.08 -19.88
N ARG A 5 7.16 -14.41 -19.92
CA ARG A 5 7.43 -15.28 -18.76
C ARG A 5 8.84 -15.10 -18.20
N ASN A 6 9.82 -14.91 -19.10
CA ASN A 6 11.20 -14.63 -18.68
C ASN A 6 11.31 -13.25 -18.02
N ILE A 7 10.61 -12.27 -18.52
CA ILE A 7 10.56 -10.92 -17.91
C ILE A 7 9.93 -11.02 -16.53
N ALA A 8 8.79 -11.72 -16.39
CA ALA A 8 8.14 -11.93 -15.10
C ALA A 8 9.05 -12.65 -14.09
N LEU A 9 9.77 -13.70 -14.51
CA LEU A 9 10.75 -14.40 -13.67
C LEU A 9 11.84 -13.45 -13.17
N ASN A 10 12.42 -12.64 -14.04
CA ASN A 10 13.48 -11.70 -13.66
C ASN A 10 12.98 -10.64 -12.66
N VAL A 11 11.75 -10.14 -12.84
CA VAL A 11 11.12 -9.21 -11.89
C VAL A 11 10.92 -9.87 -10.52
N LEU A 12 10.39 -11.10 -10.48
CA LEU A 12 10.21 -11.84 -9.23
C LEU A 12 11.53 -12.10 -8.51
N LEU A 13 12.60 -12.44 -9.25
CA LEU A 13 13.93 -12.62 -8.67
C LEU A 13 14.50 -11.33 -8.09
N LYS A 14 14.28 -10.20 -8.76
CA LYS A 14 14.68 -8.88 -8.25
C LYS A 14 13.98 -8.51 -6.95
N ILE A 15 12.66 -8.80 -6.88
CA ILE A 15 11.87 -8.56 -5.67
C ILE A 15 12.34 -9.47 -4.52
N GLU A 16 12.55 -10.78 -4.79
CA GLU A 16 12.90 -11.76 -3.76
C GLU A 16 14.36 -11.63 -3.26
N ASN A 17 15.32 -11.30 -4.14
CA ASN A 17 16.74 -11.26 -3.80
C ASN A 17 17.24 -9.87 -3.39
N GLU A 18 16.64 -8.79 -3.93
CA GLU A 18 17.12 -7.41 -3.76
C GLU A 18 16.14 -6.56 -2.92
N GLY A 19 15.00 -7.13 -2.51
CA GLY A 19 13.97 -6.39 -1.76
C GLY A 19 13.30 -5.26 -2.56
N ALA A 20 13.36 -5.32 -3.90
CA ALA A 20 12.79 -4.27 -4.76
C ALA A 20 11.27 -4.19 -4.62
N TYR A 21 10.73 -2.97 -4.63
CA TYR A 21 9.28 -2.78 -4.69
C TYR A 21 8.70 -3.29 -6.01
N SER A 22 7.64 -4.09 -5.93
CA SER A 22 7.02 -4.77 -7.08
C SER A 22 6.60 -3.81 -8.18
N ASN A 23 5.98 -2.70 -7.84
CA ASN A 23 5.53 -1.68 -8.79
C ASN A 23 6.71 -1.01 -9.51
N ILE A 24 7.82 -0.74 -8.83
CA ILE A 24 9.02 -0.12 -9.43
C ILE A 24 9.72 -1.12 -10.34
N ALA A 25 9.98 -2.34 -9.85
CA ALA A 25 10.64 -3.38 -10.61
C ALA A 25 9.87 -3.74 -11.90
N LEU A 26 8.54 -3.87 -11.78
CA LEU A 26 7.66 -4.17 -12.91
C LEU A 26 7.60 -3.03 -13.93
N ASN A 27 7.41 -1.78 -13.48
CA ASN A 27 7.37 -0.62 -14.37
C ASN A 27 8.68 -0.44 -15.13
N ASN A 28 9.83 -0.63 -14.49
CA ASN A 28 11.13 -0.59 -15.14
C ASN A 28 11.24 -1.69 -16.20
N ALA A 29 10.88 -2.93 -15.87
CA ALA A 29 10.93 -4.05 -16.81
C ALA A 29 10.01 -3.83 -18.02
N ILE A 30 8.80 -3.26 -17.83
CA ILE A 30 7.89 -2.89 -18.93
C ILE A 30 8.52 -1.84 -19.83
N LYS A 31 9.13 -0.79 -19.27
CA LYS A 31 9.80 0.30 -20.03
C LYS A 31 11.02 -0.23 -20.78
N GLU A 32 11.92 -0.95 -20.12
CA GLU A 32 13.16 -1.50 -20.69
C GLU A 32 12.89 -2.46 -21.87
N ASN A 33 11.86 -3.29 -21.74
CA ASN A 33 11.48 -4.25 -22.79
C ASN A 33 10.45 -3.68 -23.78
N ARG A 34 10.07 -2.41 -23.68
CA ARG A 34 9.10 -1.70 -24.54
C ARG A 34 7.77 -2.46 -24.67
N LEU A 35 7.32 -3.09 -23.56
CA LEU A 35 6.07 -3.84 -23.56
C LEU A 35 4.87 -2.90 -23.64
N SER A 36 3.86 -3.30 -24.40
CA SER A 36 2.59 -2.58 -24.52
C SER A 36 1.41 -3.53 -24.58
N GLY A 37 0.21 -3.02 -24.33
CA GLY A 37 -1.03 -3.77 -24.47
C GLY A 37 -1.03 -5.11 -23.72
N VAL A 38 -1.33 -6.18 -24.43
CA VAL A 38 -1.52 -7.54 -23.89
C VAL A 38 -0.27 -8.06 -23.18
N ASP A 39 0.93 -7.83 -23.75
CA ASP A 39 2.19 -8.32 -23.15
C ASP A 39 2.47 -7.68 -21.81
N SER A 40 2.28 -6.34 -21.69
CA SER A 40 2.42 -5.62 -20.42
C SER A 40 1.43 -6.12 -19.37
N SER A 41 0.17 -6.32 -19.77
CA SER A 41 -0.88 -6.85 -18.88
C SER A 41 -0.58 -8.28 -18.44
N PHE A 42 -0.08 -9.11 -19.33
CA PHE A 42 0.26 -10.51 -19.02
C PHE A 42 1.45 -10.60 -18.06
N VAL A 43 2.53 -9.83 -18.28
CA VAL A 43 3.67 -9.77 -17.34
C VAL A 43 3.21 -9.30 -15.96
N SER A 44 2.37 -8.28 -15.92
CA SER A 44 1.81 -7.76 -14.66
C SER A 44 0.98 -8.82 -13.93
N ALA A 45 0.11 -9.54 -14.65
CA ALA A 45 -0.70 -10.61 -14.09
C ALA A 45 0.15 -11.75 -13.52
N LEU A 46 1.25 -12.12 -14.21
CA LEU A 46 2.18 -13.14 -13.74
C LEU A 46 2.91 -12.71 -12.47
N VAL A 47 3.44 -11.49 -12.44
CA VAL A 47 4.21 -10.99 -11.29
C VAL A 47 3.31 -10.82 -10.07
N TYR A 48 2.22 -10.06 -10.19
CA TYR A 48 1.30 -9.85 -9.06
C TYR A 48 0.60 -11.14 -8.64
N GLY A 49 0.20 -11.99 -9.59
CA GLY A 49 -0.42 -13.27 -9.28
C GLY A 49 0.46 -14.20 -8.46
N VAL A 50 1.78 -14.24 -8.72
CA VAL A 50 2.74 -15.00 -7.90
C VAL A 50 2.90 -14.34 -6.52
N LEU A 51 3.05 -13.03 -6.43
CA LEU A 51 3.24 -12.34 -5.16
C LEU A 51 2.00 -12.46 -4.26
N GLU A 52 0.81 -12.30 -4.82
CA GLU A 52 -0.46 -12.40 -4.09
C GLU A 52 -0.74 -13.82 -3.59
N ARG A 53 -0.22 -14.85 -4.27
CA ARG A 53 -0.50 -16.27 -3.98
C ARG A 53 0.71 -17.08 -3.56
N ARG A 54 1.82 -16.43 -3.21
CA ARG A 54 3.11 -17.11 -2.97
C ARG A 54 3.01 -18.25 -1.97
N ILE A 55 2.30 -18.07 -0.84
CA ILE A 55 2.16 -19.10 0.21
C ILE A 55 1.30 -20.26 -0.31
N THR A 56 0.18 -19.98 -0.96
CA THR A 56 -0.67 -21.00 -1.60
C THR A 56 0.10 -21.80 -2.65
N LEU A 57 0.85 -21.11 -3.51
CA LEU A 57 1.67 -21.76 -4.54
C LEU A 57 2.78 -22.62 -3.91
N ASP A 58 3.42 -22.14 -2.87
CA ASP A 58 4.45 -22.87 -2.12
C ASP A 58 3.86 -24.08 -1.39
N TYR A 59 2.65 -23.98 -0.86
CA TYR A 59 1.91 -25.08 -0.27
C TYR A 59 1.60 -26.17 -1.33
N ILE A 60 1.14 -25.77 -2.51
CA ILE A 60 0.90 -26.69 -3.63
C ILE A 60 2.21 -27.36 -4.06
N ILE A 61 3.32 -26.63 -4.19
CA ILE A 61 4.62 -27.23 -4.50
C ILE A 61 4.98 -28.31 -3.46
N ARG A 62 4.79 -28.04 -2.16
CA ARG A 62 5.07 -29.03 -1.09
C ARG A 62 4.22 -30.30 -1.24
N SER A 63 2.96 -30.18 -1.64
CA SER A 63 2.05 -31.32 -1.79
C SER A 63 2.47 -32.27 -2.93
N TYR A 64 3.17 -31.76 -3.96
CA TYR A 64 3.63 -32.53 -5.10
C TYR A 64 5.12 -32.83 -5.12
N SER A 65 5.92 -32.24 -4.20
CA SER A 65 7.37 -32.36 -4.16
C SER A 65 7.85 -33.25 -3.02
N LYS A 66 8.70 -34.24 -3.31
CA LYS A 66 9.46 -34.97 -2.31
C LYS A 66 10.65 -34.13 -1.76
N ILE A 67 11.05 -33.07 -2.45
CA ILE A 67 12.15 -32.20 -2.04
C ILE A 67 11.57 -31.09 -1.17
N PRO A 68 12.06 -30.87 0.06
CA PRO A 68 11.64 -29.77 0.91
C PRO A 68 11.85 -28.42 0.24
N LEU A 69 10.87 -27.51 0.34
CA LEU A 69 10.85 -26.21 -0.36
C LEU A 69 12.15 -25.40 -0.13
N ARG A 70 12.70 -25.46 1.09
CA ARG A 70 13.98 -24.78 1.45
C ARG A 70 15.20 -25.26 0.66
N LYS A 71 15.16 -26.50 0.13
CA LYS A 71 16.23 -27.10 -0.69
C LYS A 71 16.04 -26.87 -2.19
N ILE A 72 14.91 -26.31 -2.61
CA ILE A 72 14.66 -25.97 -4.02
C ILE A 72 15.30 -24.61 -4.28
N GLU A 73 16.12 -24.50 -5.31
CA GLU A 73 16.75 -23.24 -5.76
C GLU A 73 15.68 -22.18 -6.02
N THR A 74 15.90 -20.92 -5.60
CA THR A 74 14.97 -19.81 -5.71
C THR A 74 14.43 -19.61 -7.14
N LYS A 75 15.30 -19.74 -8.13
CA LYS A 75 14.91 -19.62 -9.55
C LYS A 75 13.95 -20.76 -9.96
N THR A 76 14.24 -22.01 -9.56
CA THR A 76 13.38 -23.16 -9.79
C THR A 76 12.03 -23.00 -9.09
N LYS A 77 12.00 -22.51 -7.84
CA LYS A 77 10.75 -22.19 -7.11
C LYS A 77 9.89 -21.19 -7.88
N ASN A 78 10.48 -20.09 -8.34
CA ASN A 78 9.73 -19.07 -9.07
C ASN A 78 9.20 -19.59 -10.44
N ILE A 79 9.94 -20.47 -11.12
CA ILE A 79 9.43 -21.11 -12.33
C ILE A 79 8.24 -22.04 -12.01
N LEU A 80 8.30 -22.80 -10.91
CA LEU A 80 7.17 -23.63 -10.45
C LEU A 80 5.97 -22.77 -10.06
N ARG A 81 6.17 -21.69 -9.29
CA ARG A 81 5.12 -20.73 -8.92
C ARG A 81 4.44 -20.14 -10.15
N LEU A 82 5.22 -19.70 -11.16
CA LEU A 82 4.69 -19.20 -12.43
C LEU A 82 3.90 -20.28 -13.20
N GLY A 83 4.40 -21.51 -13.22
CA GLY A 83 3.71 -22.63 -13.87
C GLY A 83 2.38 -22.95 -13.19
N ILE A 84 2.37 -23.12 -11.86
CA ILE A 84 1.18 -23.43 -11.07
C ILE A 84 0.16 -22.29 -11.12
N LEU A 85 0.61 -21.02 -11.05
CA LEU A 85 -0.26 -19.87 -11.21
C LEU A 85 -1.03 -19.94 -12.53
N GLN A 86 -0.33 -20.24 -13.62
CA GLN A 86 -0.95 -20.34 -14.95
C GLN A 86 -1.90 -21.53 -15.06
N LEU A 87 -1.59 -22.67 -14.42
CA LEU A 87 -2.43 -23.87 -14.45
C LEU A 87 -3.72 -23.73 -13.64
N LEU A 88 -3.68 -23.03 -12.49
CA LEU A 88 -4.77 -23.08 -11.52
C LEU A 88 -5.52 -21.76 -11.35
N PHE A 89 -4.92 -20.65 -11.78
CA PHE A 89 -5.45 -19.31 -11.50
C PHE A 89 -5.50 -18.39 -12.73
N MET A 90 -5.25 -18.94 -13.95
CA MET A 90 -5.29 -18.16 -15.20
C MET A 90 -6.02 -18.92 -16.30
N ASP A 91 -7.33 -18.78 -16.35
CA ASP A 91 -8.24 -19.57 -17.23
C ASP A 91 -7.92 -19.45 -18.73
N LYS A 92 -7.25 -18.37 -19.15
CA LYS A 92 -6.91 -18.13 -20.57
C LYS A 92 -5.58 -18.77 -21.01
N VAL A 93 -4.89 -19.48 -20.12
CA VAL A 93 -3.62 -20.14 -20.44
C VAL A 93 -3.84 -21.64 -20.56
N PRO A 94 -3.64 -22.25 -21.74
CA PRO A 94 -3.75 -23.70 -21.87
C PRO A 94 -2.71 -24.43 -21.01
N ASP A 95 -3.10 -25.54 -20.38
CA ASP A 95 -2.24 -26.36 -19.51
C ASP A 95 -0.93 -26.76 -20.20
N SER A 96 -1.03 -27.19 -21.48
CA SER A 96 0.14 -27.56 -22.26
C SER A 96 1.13 -26.40 -22.44
N ALA A 97 0.62 -25.20 -22.64
CA ALA A 97 1.45 -24.00 -22.75
C ALA A 97 2.13 -23.64 -21.41
N ALA A 98 1.39 -23.71 -20.28
CA ALA A 98 1.93 -23.46 -18.96
C ALA A 98 3.08 -24.41 -18.63
N VAL A 99 2.90 -25.73 -18.89
CA VAL A 99 3.94 -26.75 -18.65
C VAL A 99 5.14 -26.56 -19.57
N ASN A 100 4.91 -26.47 -20.89
CA ASN A 100 6.00 -26.42 -21.87
C ASN A 100 6.85 -25.14 -21.70
N GLU A 101 6.21 -24.00 -21.50
CA GLU A 101 6.92 -22.74 -21.31
C GLU A 101 7.70 -22.69 -19.99
N SER A 102 7.22 -23.32 -18.92
CA SER A 102 7.97 -23.44 -17.66
C SER A 102 9.23 -24.29 -17.84
N VAL A 103 9.14 -25.41 -18.59
CA VAL A 103 10.29 -26.26 -18.91
C VAL A 103 11.29 -25.51 -19.82
N ASN A 104 10.79 -24.80 -20.82
CA ASN A 104 11.63 -23.97 -21.72
C ASN A 104 12.36 -22.86 -20.95
N LEU A 105 11.67 -22.23 -20.00
CA LEU A 105 12.22 -21.20 -19.14
C LEU A 105 13.35 -21.76 -18.26
N ALA A 106 13.18 -22.97 -17.69
CA ALA A 106 14.24 -23.64 -16.94
C ALA A 106 15.46 -23.93 -17.81
N LYS A 107 15.29 -24.45 -19.02
CA LYS A 107 16.40 -24.70 -19.97
C LYS A 107 17.12 -23.40 -20.34
N LYS A 108 16.39 -22.31 -20.62
CA LYS A 108 16.94 -20.99 -20.92
C LYS A 108 17.82 -20.44 -19.79
N HIS A 109 17.46 -20.71 -18.56
CA HIS A 109 18.19 -20.30 -17.36
C HIS A 109 19.27 -21.30 -16.92
N LYS A 110 19.67 -22.24 -17.79
CA LYS A 110 20.70 -23.26 -17.53
C LYS A 110 20.37 -24.20 -16.37
N LEU A 111 19.06 -24.44 -16.11
CA LEU A 111 18.54 -25.33 -15.08
C LEU A 111 18.12 -26.70 -15.65
N GLN A 112 18.94 -27.30 -16.53
CA GLN A 112 18.63 -28.57 -17.20
C GLN A 112 18.31 -29.69 -16.20
N LYS A 113 19.07 -29.75 -15.08
CA LYS A 113 18.86 -30.75 -14.03
C LYS A 113 17.48 -30.60 -13.34
N SER A 114 16.96 -29.38 -13.24
CA SER A 114 15.66 -29.08 -12.63
C SER A 114 14.49 -29.17 -13.64
N SER A 115 14.75 -29.21 -14.94
CA SER A 115 13.70 -29.20 -15.96
C SER A 115 12.78 -30.42 -15.89
N GLY A 116 13.34 -31.62 -15.63
CA GLY A 116 12.57 -32.84 -15.40
C GLY A 116 11.72 -32.78 -14.13
N PHE A 117 12.24 -32.22 -13.06
CA PHE A 117 11.53 -31.99 -11.79
C PHE A 117 10.36 -31.02 -11.97
N ILE A 118 10.57 -29.90 -12.65
CA ILE A 118 9.53 -28.92 -12.97
C ILE A 118 8.42 -29.59 -13.81
N ASN A 119 8.80 -30.28 -14.87
CA ASN A 119 7.86 -30.99 -15.73
C ASN A 119 7.05 -32.04 -14.96
N GLY A 120 7.71 -32.83 -14.09
CA GLY A 120 7.06 -33.85 -13.26
C GLY A 120 5.99 -33.24 -12.34
N ILE A 121 6.32 -32.18 -11.58
CA ILE A 121 5.36 -31.51 -10.70
C ILE A 121 4.18 -30.95 -11.49
N LEU A 122 4.43 -30.16 -12.53
CA LEU A 122 3.37 -29.49 -13.28
C LEU A 122 2.45 -30.50 -14.00
N ARG A 123 2.99 -31.58 -14.57
CA ARG A 123 2.18 -32.66 -15.18
C ARG A 123 1.38 -33.45 -14.15
N ASN A 124 1.91 -33.67 -12.94
CA ASN A 124 1.14 -34.34 -11.89
C ASN A 124 -0.05 -33.48 -11.46
N ILE A 125 0.13 -32.16 -11.36
CA ILE A 125 -0.97 -31.22 -11.08
C ILE A 125 -2.02 -31.27 -12.20
N THR A 126 -1.63 -31.27 -13.48
CA THR A 126 -2.63 -31.32 -14.58
C THR A 126 -3.43 -32.60 -14.59
N ARG A 127 -2.84 -33.72 -14.17
CA ARG A 127 -3.50 -35.03 -14.14
C ARG A 127 -4.34 -35.32 -12.91
N ALA A 128 -4.09 -34.60 -11.81
CA ALA A 128 -4.82 -34.81 -10.57
C ALA A 128 -6.30 -34.42 -10.73
N GLU A 129 -7.20 -35.24 -10.21
CA GLU A 129 -8.62 -34.94 -10.16
C GLU A 129 -8.87 -33.74 -9.20
N VAL A 130 -8.37 -33.84 -7.99
CA VAL A 130 -8.33 -32.71 -7.02
C VAL A 130 -6.95 -32.08 -7.08
N LYS A 131 -6.87 -30.83 -7.51
CA LYS A 131 -5.58 -30.13 -7.76
C LYS A 131 -4.81 -29.87 -6.46
N TYR A 132 -5.47 -29.49 -5.40
CA TYR A 132 -4.96 -29.38 -4.04
C TYR A 132 -6.11 -29.26 -3.05
N THR A 133 -5.84 -29.60 -1.79
CA THR A 133 -6.75 -29.39 -0.65
C THR A 133 -6.15 -28.35 0.27
N LEU A 134 -6.98 -27.54 0.89
CA LEU A 134 -6.52 -26.62 1.94
C LEU A 134 -6.12 -27.41 3.21
N PRO A 135 -5.32 -26.84 4.11
CA PRO A 135 -5.07 -27.41 5.43
C PRO A 135 -6.35 -27.66 6.22
N ASP A 136 -6.23 -28.39 7.34
CA ASP A 136 -7.34 -28.64 8.26
C ASP A 136 -7.90 -27.29 8.77
N GLU A 137 -9.22 -27.13 8.72
CA GLU A 137 -9.91 -25.93 9.23
C GLU A 137 -9.77 -25.75 10.74
N ASN A 138 -9.48 -26.80 11.49
CA ASN A 138 -9.22 -26.73 12.92
C ASN A 138 -7.92 -26.00 13.24
N ASP A 139 -6.91 -26.03 12.36
CA ASP A 139 -5.77 -25.10 12.43
C ASP A 139 -6.11 -23.83 11.65
N ARG A 140 -6.95 -23.00 12.27
CA ARG A 140 -7.52 -21.82 11.62
C ARG A 140 -6.48 -20.87 11.07
N ALA A 141 -5.38 -20.65 11.76
CA ALA A 141 -4.32 -19.77 11.31
C ALA A 141 -3.62 -20.30 10.05
N GLN A 142 -3.30 -21.58 10.02
CA GLN A 142 -2.69 -22.22 8.86
C GLN A 142 -3.68 -22.28 7.68
N TYR A 143 -4.94 -22.64 7.95
CA TYR A 143 -5.99 -22.66 6.93
C TYR A 143 -6.14 -21.32 6.23
N LEU A 144 -6.33 -20.23 6.99
CA LEU A 144 -6.47 -18.89 6.44
C LEU A 144 -5.19 -18.40 5.77
N SER A 145 -4.02 -18.74 6.31
CA SER A 145 -2.73 -18.41 5.71
C SER A 145 -2.60 -18.99 4.30
N VAL A 146 -2.92 -20.25 4.11
CA VAL A 146 -2.85 -20.88 2.79
C VAL A 146 -3.98 -20.41 1.87
N LYS A 147 -5.20 -20.26 2.39
CA LYS A 147 -6.38 -19.83 1.61
C LYS A 147 -6.19 -18.43 1.01
N TYR A 148 -5.68 -17.49 1.79
CA TYR A 148 -5.52 -16.09 1.40
C TYR A 148 -4.07 -15.67 1.10
N SER A 149 -3.13 -16.61 1.24
CA SER A 149 -1.70 -16.38 0.97
C SER A 149 -1.10 -15.25 1.80
N VAL A 150 -1.36 -15.26 3.11
CA VAL A 150 -0.83 -14.31 4.09
C VAL A 150 -0.08 -15.09 5.17
N PRO A 151 1.12 -14.66 5.62
CA PRO A 151 1.87 -15.34 6.67
C PRO A 151 1.05 -15.58 7.94
N GLU A 152 1.22 -16.74 8.57
CA GLU A 152 0.46 -17.14 9.76
C GLU A 152 0.60 -16.15 10.93
N ASN A 153 1.75 -15.52 11.09
CA ASN A 153 1.98 -14.50 12.13
C ASN A 153 1.09 -13.27 11.94
N ILE A 154 0.86 -12.83 10.68
CA ILE A 154 -0.08 -11.74 10.35
C ILE A 154 -1.52 -12.21 10.58
N VAL A 155 -1.86 -13.42 10.16
CA VAL A 155 -3.19 -14.02 10.40
C VAL A 155 -3.49 -14.06 11.90
N LYS A 156 -2.56 -14.58 12.71
CA LYS A 156 -2.67 -14.65 14.17
C LYS A 156 -2.80 -13.27 14.81
N LEU A 157 -2.00 -12.28 14.34
CA LEU A 157 -2.12 -10.90 14.77
C LEU A 157 -3.55 -10.38 14.57
N TRP A 158 -4.10 -10.56 13.38
CA TRP A 158 -5.43 -10.02 13.05
C TRP A 158 -6.57 -10.78 13.74
N ILE A 159 -6.48 -12.10 13.90
CA ILE A 159 -7.44 -12.89 14.69
C ILE A 159 -7.47 -12.37 16.13
N ASN A 160 -6.29 -12.19 16.74
CA ASN A 160 -6.18 -11.74 18.14
C ASN A 160 -6.64 -10.29 18.33
N SER A 161 -6.42 -9.43 17.35
CA SER A 161 -6.71 -7.99 17.44
C SER A 161 -8.14 -7.63 17.06
N TYR A 162 -8.72 -8.34 16.09
CA TYR A 162 -9.98 -7.94 15.44
C TYR A 162 -11.06 -9.03 15.50
N GLY A 163 -10.74 -10.19 16.05
CA GLY A 163 -11.60 -11.37 16.03
C GLY A 163 -11.56 -12.11 14.70
N GLU A 164 -11.90 -13.39 14.73
CA GLU A 164 -11.76 -14.31 13.59
C GLU A 164 -12.55 -13.87 12.36
N ASN A 165 -13.81 -13.47 12.55
CA ASN A 165 -14.68 -13.07 11.44
C ASN A 165 -14.16 -11.83 10.71
N ASN A 166 -13.77 -10.78 11.43
CA ASN A 166 -13.18 -9.58 10.83
C ASN A 166 -11.83 -9.88 10.18
N ALA A 167 -11.02 -10.73 10.79
CA ALA A 167 -9.73 -11.14 10.23
C ALA A 167 -9.92 -11.88 8.90
N GLU A 168 -10.89 -12.81 8.78
CA GLU A 168 -11.15 -13.50 7.53
C GLU A 168 -11.71 -12.55 6.45
N GLN A 169 -12.63 -11.65 6.79
CA GLN A 169 -13.12 -10.63 5.84
C GLN A 169 -12.00 -9.70 5.36
N LEU A 170 -11.12 -9.30 6.26
CA LEU A 170 -9.94 -8.50 5.93
C LEU A 170 -9.00 -9.25 4.97
N LEU A 171 -8.69 -10.53 5.27
CA LEU A 171 -7.88 -11.38 4.41
C LEU A 171 -8.50 -11.55 3.02
N ALA A 172 -9.82 -11.75 2.95
CA ALA A 172 -10.56 -11.86 1.69
C ALA A 172 -10.47 -10.56 0.87
N SER A 173 -10.49 -9.40 1.51
CA SER A 173 -10.40 -8.09 0.85
C SER A 173 -9.03 -7.81 0.20
N LEU A 174 -7.99 -8.58 0.57
CA LEU A 174 -6.67 -8.46 -0.07
C LEU A 174 -6.62 -9.06 -1.47
N ASN A 175 -7.62 -9.85 -1.86
CA ASN A 175 -7.70 -10.47 -3.17
C ASN A 175 -8.37 -9.51 -4.16
N GLY A 176 -7.70 -9.27 -5.28
CA GLY A 176 -8.19 -8.40 -6.33
C GLY A 176 -7.41 -7.10 -6.48
N ARG A 177 -7.68 -6.39 -7.57
CA ARG A 177 -7.01 -5.10 -7.83
C ARG A 177 -7.60 -4.00 -6.96
N ALA A 178 -6.77 -3.38 -6.14
CA ALA A 178 -7.13 -2.16 -5.46
C ALA A 178 -7.53 -1.07 -6.47
N LYS A 179 -8.65 -0.40 -6.22
CA LYS A 179 -9.09 0.71 -7.08
C LYS A 179 -8.06 1.83 -7.07
N ILE A 180 -7.82 2.43 -8.23
CA ILE A 180 -7.00 3.64 -8.31
C ILE A 180 -7.86 4.79 -7.82
N CYS A 181 -7.33 5.49 -6.80
CA CYS A 181 -7.97 6.64 -6.20
C CYS A 181 -7.19 7.90 -6.56
N CYS A 182 -7.87 8.98 -6.88
CA CYS A 182 -7.23 10.28 -7.07
C CYS A 182 -7.92 11.40 -6.30
N ARG A 183 -7.14 12.42 -6.02
CA ARG A 183 -7.62 13.70 -5.51
C ARG A 183 -7.65 14.72 -6.62
N VAL A 184 -8.81 15.35 -6.83
CA VAL A 184 -8.97 16.47 -7.75
C VAL A 184 -8.17 17.68 -7.24
N ASN A 185 -7.42 18.31 -8.10
CA ASN A 185 -6.71 19.55 -7.75
C ASN A 185 -7.69 20.75 -7.81
N THR A 186 -8.28 21.07 -6.69
CA THR A 186 -9.28 22.15 -6.56
C THR A 186 -8.71 23.56 -6.78
N LEU A 187 -7.40 23.70 -6.90
CA LEU A 187 -6.76 24.97 -7.34
C LEU A 187 -6.86 25.19 -8.85
N ARG A 188 -7.21 24.16 -9.63
CA ARG A 188 -7.22 24.22 -11.11
C ARG A 188 -8.49 23.74 -11.76
N THR A 189 -9.28 22.90 -11.09
CA THR A 189 -10.48 22.28 -11.66
C THR A 189 -11.41 21.81 -10.55
N ASP A 190 -12.59 21.39 -10.92
CA ASP A 190 -13.56 20.70 -10.09
C ASP A 190 -13.74 19.23 -10.53
N ALA A 191 -14.48 18.44 -9.73
CA ALA A 191 -14.65 17.02 -9.98
C ALA A 191 -15.39 16.72 -11.29
N ASP A 192 -16.44 17.47 -11.61
CA ASP A 192 -17.26 17.21 -12.80
C ASP A 192 -16.52 17.56 -14.09
N THR A 193 -15.77 18.65 -14.08
CA THR A 193 -14.87 19.03 -15.18
C THR A 193 -13.76 17.99 -15.37
N LEU A 194 -13.16 17.48 -14.29
CA LEU A 194 -12.13 16.44 -14.38
C LEU A 194 -12.69 15.14 -14.93
N ILE A 195 -13.87 14.70 -14.49
CA ILE A 195 -14.55 13.48 -14.98
C ILE A 195 -14.73 13.56 -16.49
N LYS A 196 -15.23 14.69 -17.03
CA LYS A 196 -15.37 14.89 -18.48
C LYS A 196 -14.04 14.76 -19.21
N LYS A 197 -12.99 15.46 -18.75
CA LYS A 197 -11.67 15.39 -19.36
C LYS A 197 -11.04 13.99 -19.32
N LEU A 198 -11.27 13.24 -18.26
CA LEU A 198 -10.81 11.83 -18.14
C LEU A 198 -11.58 10.92 -19.10
N SER A 199 -12.90 11.14 -19.26
CA SER A 199 -13.73 10.42 -20.24
C SER A 199 -13.24 10.62 -21.67
N ASP A 200 -12.81 11.85 -22.04
CA ASP A 200 -12.21 12.16 -23.35
C ASP A 200 -10.87 11.44 -23.59
N GLU A 201 -10.27 10.90 -22.51
CA GLU A 201 -9.04 10.10 -22.55
C GLU A 201 -9.33 8.58 -22.38
N GLY A 202 -10.61 8.17 -22.36
CA GLY A 202 -11.02 6.77 -22.22
C GLY A 202 -10.98 6.24 -20.79
N VAL A 203 -10.84 7.11 -19.78
CA VAL A 203 -10.80 6.76 -18.36
C VAL A 203 -12.19 6.90 -17.77
N VAL A 204 -12.66 5.85 -17.07
CA VAL A 204 -13.87 5.92 -16.26
C VAL A 204 -13.53 6.51 -14.91
N ALA A 205 -14.28 7.51 -14.47
CA ALA A 205 -14.06 8.19 -13.20
C ALA A 205 -15.36 8.36 -12.44
N GLU A 206 -15.39 7.92 -11.17
CA GLU A 206 -16.57 7.96 -10.30
C GLU A 206 -16.25 8.70 -8.99
N LYS A 207 -17.18 9.53 -8.51
CA LYS A 207 -17.04 10.23 -7.23
C LYS A 207 -17.05 9.25 -6.06
N ILE A 208 -16.17 9.48 -5.09
CA ILE A 208 -16.17 8.74 -3.83
C ILE A 208 -17.19 9.38 -2.90
N PRO A 209 -18.24 8.65 -2.43
CA PRO A 209 -19.40 9.28 -1.76
C PRO A 209 -19.06 10.02 -0.47
N PHE A 210 -18.06 9.55 0.27
CA PHE A 210 -17.73 10.05 1.60
C PHE A 210 -16.56 11.06 1.62
N ILE A 211 -16.00 11.42 0.44
CA ILE A 211 -14.92 12.42 0.34
C ILE A 211 -15.17 13.34 -0.84
N ASN A 212 -15.29 14.62 -0.55
CA ASN A 212 -15.38 15.63 -1.60
C ASN A 212 -14.09 15.72 -2.43
N ASN A 213 -14.23 15.84 -3.75
CA ASN A 213 -13.12 15.98 -4.68
C ASN A 213 -12.19 14.76 -4.72
N ALA A 214 -12.71 13.56 -4.44
CA ALA A 214 -12.04 12.28 -4.60
C ALA A 214 -12.77 11.45 -5.67
N LEU A 215 -11.99 10.77 -6.52
CA LEU A 215 -12.53 9.94 -7.60
C LEU A 215 -11.86 8.56 -7.58
N TYR A 216 -12.64 7.52 -7.86
CA TYR A 216 -12.14 6.23 -8.33
C TYR A 216 -11.91 6.29 -9.83
N LEU A 217 -10.82 5.70 -10.30
CA LEU A 217 -10.45 5.67 -11.71
C LEU A 217 -10.32 4.23 -12.21
N GLU A 218 -10.87 3.95 -13.39
CA GLU A 218 -10.72 2.69 -14.11
C GLU A 218 -10.22 2.94 -15.53
N ASN A 219 -9.60 1.94 -16.13
CA ASN A 219 -9.05 1.98 -17.49
C ASN A 219 -7.99 3.07 -17.71
N THR A 220 -7.25 3.44 -16.67
CA THR A 220 -6.27 4.55 -16.74
C THR A 220 -5.06 4.23 -17.62
N GLY A 221 -4.73 2.94 -17.81
CA GLY A 221 -3.43 2.57 -18.33
C GLY A 221 -2.31 3.14 -17.42
N SER A 222 -1.30 3.76 -18.02
CA SER A 222 -0.28 4.52 -17.27
C SER A 222 -0.79 5.92 -16.98
N VAL A 223 -1.12 6.20 -15.72
CA VAL A 223 -1.65 7.51 -15.27
C VAL A 223 -0.75 8.67 -15.69
N GLU A 224 0.56 8.48 -15.68
CA GLU A 224 1.56 9.49 -16.07
C GLU A 224 1.44 9.93 -17.54
N ARG A 225 0.78 9.15 -18.38
CA ARG A 225 0.56 9.47 -19.81
C ARG A 225 -0.66 10.35 -20.05
N LEU A 226 -1.61 10.36 -19.13
CA LEU A 226 -2.84 11.14 -19.24
C LEU A 226 -2.54 12.64 -19.31
N ARG A 227 -3.20 13.35 -20.21
CA ARG A 227 -3.09 14.81 -20.35
C ARG A 227 -3.57 15.52 -19.09
N ALA A 228 -4.67 15.05 -18.51
CA ALA A 228 -5.20 15.57 -17.26
C ALA A 228 -4.19 15.47 -16.10
N TYR A 229 -3.42 14.36 -15.99
CA TYR A 229 -2.37 14.21 -15.00
C TYR A 229 -1.19 15.16 -15.25
N LYS A 230 -0.69 15.22 -16.50
CA LYS A 230 0.43 16.11 -16.88
C LYS A 230 0.09 17.59 -16.64
N SER A 231 -1.16 17.97 -16.86
CA SER A 231 -1.65 19.33 -16.61
C SER A 231 -1.90 19.62 -15.13
N GLY A 232 -1.63 18.66 -14.23
CA GLY A 232 -1.76 18.83 -12.79
C GLY A 232 -3.19 18.99 -12.29
N LEU A 233 -4.18 18.41 -12.98
CA LEU A 233 -5.59 18.49 -12.59
C LEU A 233 -5.95 17.54 -11.45
N PHE A 234 -5.10 16.56 -11.18
CA PHE A 234 -5.26 15.61 -10.07
C PHE A 234 -3.92 15.00 -9.64
N HIS A 235 -3.90 14.34 -8.51
CA HIS A 235 -2.83 13.44 -8.09
C HIS A 235 -3.40 12.14 -7.53
N ILE A 236 -2.60 11.07 -7.58
CA ILE A 236 -3.01 9.76 -7.03
C ILE A 236 -2.87 9.81 -5.52
N GLN A 237 -3.95 9.46 -4.84
CA GLN A 237 -3.98 9.37 -3.37
C GLN A 237 -5.16 8.51 -2.96
N ASP A 238 -4.93 7.54 -2.07
CA ASP A 238 -6.00 6.71 -1.52
C ASP A 238 -7.00 7.51 -0.69
N ALA A 239 -8.23 7.02 -0.63
CA ALA A 239 -9.32 7.67 0.09
C ALA A 239 -9.04 7.79 1.59
N SER A 240 -8.42 6.78 2.22
CA SER A 240 -8.00 6.83 3.63
C SER A 240 -7.01 7.96 3.90
N SER A 241 -6.00 8.11 3.03
CA SER A 241 -5.03 9.22 3.10
C SER A 241 -5.69 10.59 2.91
N GLN A 242 -6.74 10.68 2.09
CA GLN A 242 -7.50 11.92 1.92
C GLN A 242 -8.34 12.25 3.16
N LEU A 243 -8.96 11.23 3.81
CA LEU A 243 -9.66 11.39 5.09
C LEU A 243 -8.73 11.91 6.19
N CYS A 244 -7.52 11.38 6.28
CA CYS A 244 -6.50 11.83 7.22
C CYS A 244 -6.28 13.35 7.13
N VAL A 245 -6.10 13.88 5.91
CA VAL A 245 -5.92 15.33 5.70
C VAL A 245 -7.22 16.11 5.97
N ASN A 246 -8.37 15.52 5.70
CA ASN A 246 -9.67 16.16 5.98
C ASN A 246 -9.85 16.38 7.49
N PHE A 247 -9.52 15.39 8.34
CA PHE A 247 -9.60 15.54 9.80
C PHE A 247 -8.62 16.56 10.36
N LEU A 248 -7.47 16.76 9.73
CA LEU A 248 -6.51 17.80 10.12
C LEU A 248 -7.11 19.20 10.04
N ASP A 249 -8.09 19.41 9.15
CA ASP A 249 -8.82 20.68 8.99
C ASP A 249 -7.89 21.88 8.76
N ALA A 250 -6.95 21.74 7.84
CA ALA A 250 -6.03 22.81 7.48
C ALA A 250 -6.80 23.96 6.80
N LYS A 251 -6.49 25.20 7.21
CA LYS A 251 -7.14 26.43 6.75
C LYS A 251 -6.16 27.37 6.04
N PRO A 252 -6.63 28.28 5.17
CA PRO A 252 -5.81 29.32 4.60
C PRO A 252 -5.06 30.10 5.70
N ARG A 253 -3.77 30.39 5.44
CA ARG A 253 -2.82 31.08 6.33
C ARG A 253 -2.26 30.24 7.49
N ASN A 254 -2.67 28.99 7.68
CA ASN A 254 -2.02 28.12 8.66
C ASN A 254 -0.52 27.91 8.33
N ILE A 255 0.25 27.70 9.37
CA ILE A 255 1.57 27.07 9.33
C ILE A 255 1.35 25.59 9.60
N MET A 256 1.79 24.73 8.68
CA MET A 256 1.63 23.29 8.76
C MET A 256 2.99 22.59 8.66
N LEU A 257 3.18 21.57 9.49
CA LEU A 257 4.28 20.60 9.34
C LEU A 257 3.71 19.26 8.85
N ASP A 258 4.35 18.68 7.83
CA ASP A 258 4.16 17.29 7.38
C ASP A 258 5.49 16.59 7.59
N VAL A 259 5.61 15.82 8.67
CA VAL A 259 6.90 15.40 9.22
C VAL A 259 7.53 14.19 8.50
N CYS A 260 6.73 13.40 7.78
CA CYS A 260 7.16 12.24 6.98
C CYS A 260 6.46 12.27 5.62
N SER A 261 6.68 13.34 4.84
CA SER A 261 5.75 13.78 3.81
C SER A 261 5.84 13.04 2.47
N ALA A 262 6.94 12.37 2.17
CA ALA A 262 7.13 11.78 0.84
C ALA A 262 6.15 10.64 0.51
N PRO A 263 5.59 10.62 -0.69
CA PRO A 263 5.92 11.41 -1.89
C PRO A 263 5.17 12.75 -2.02
N GLY A 264 4.49 13.25 -0.97
CA GLY A 264 3.87 14.57 -0.94
C GLY A 264 2.35 14.59 -1.07
N GLY A 265 1.69 13.45 -1.27
CA GLY A 265 0.24 13.41 -1.52
C GLY A 265 -0.60 14.12 -0.46
N LYS A 266 -0.28 13.93 0.83
CA LYS A 266 -0.99 14.57 1.94
C LYS A 266 -0.70 16.07 2.01
N SER A 267 0.55 16.49 1.84
CA SER A 267 0.94 17.90 1.70
C SER A 267 0.21 18.59 0.55
N PHE A 268 0.06 17.93 -0.62
CA PHE A 268 -0.66 18.49 -1.76
C PHE A 268 -2.15 18.68 -1.46
N SER A 269 -2.77 17.71 -0.79
CA SER A 269 -4.17 17.82 -0.35
C SER A 269 -4.36 18.95 0.66
N ALA A 270 -3.46 19.08 1.62
CA ALA A 270 -3.48 20.17 2.60
C ALA A 270 -3.34 21.53 1.92
N ALA A 271 -2.43 21.69 0.97
CA ALA A 271 -2.27 22.93 0.19
C ALA A 271 -3.56 23.34 -0.55
N GLN A 272 -4.34 22.36 -1.02
CA GLN A 272 -5.63 22.63 -1.65
C GLN A 272 -6.68 23.12 -0.62
N TYR A 273 -6.76 22.48 0.57
CA TYR A 273 -7.64 22.97 1.65
C TYR A 273 -7.22 24.37 2.11
N MET A 274 -5.93 24.66 2.12
CA MET A 274 -5.38 25.99 2.44
C MET A 274 -5.54 26.99 1.28
N SER A 275 -6.15 26.61 0.15
CA SER A 275 -6.25 27.45 -1.05
C SER A 275 -4.88 28.03 -1.48
N ASN A 276 -3.83 27.23 -1.34
CA ASN A 276 -2.43 27.60 -1.63
C ASN A 276 -1.95 28.85 -0.88
N ARG A 277 -2.51 29.15 0.31
CA ARG A 277 -2.21 30.30 1.17
C ARG A 277 -1.81 29.85 2.56
N GLY A 278 -0.63 30.27 3.02
CA GLY A 278 0.00 29.83 4.26
C GLY A 278 1.37 29.23 3.98
N ARG A 279 1.84 28.36 4.85
CA ARG A 279 3.13 27.67 4.68
C ARG A 279 3.00 26.21 5.08
N ILE A 280 3.51 25.30 4.26
CA ILE A 280 3.62 23.87 4.56
C ILE A 280 5.09 23.49 4.51
N PHE A 281 5.62 23.00 5.61
CA PHE A 281 6.97 22.45 5.70
C PHE A 281 6.85 20.93 5.54
N SER A 282 7.23 20.43 4.37
CA SER A 282 7.19 19.00 4.02
C SER A 282 8.56 18.39 4.27
N CYS A 283 8.65 17.57 5.31
CA CYS A 283 9.90 16.97 5.77
C CYS A 283 10.03 15.51 5.31
N ASP A 284 11.23 15.06 5.01
CA ASP A 284 11.60 13.65 4.87
C ASP A 284 13.11 13.50 5.14
N MET A 285 13.54 12.32 5.61
CA MET A 285 14.94 12.04 5.89
C MET A 285 15.79 11.72 4.66
N PHE A 286 15.18 11.61 3.47
CA PHE A 286 15.87 11.26 2.23
C PHE A 286 15.73 12.37 1.17
N ASP A 287 16.85 12.97 0.76
CA ASP A 287 16.88 14.05 -0.24
C ASP A 287 16.21 13.69 -1.57
N HIS A 288 16.42 12.46 -2.06
CA HIS A 288 15.79 12.02 -3.30
C HIS A 288 14.25 12.01 -3.24
N LYS A 289 13.67 11.80 -2.05
CA LYS A 289 12.23 11.85 -1.84
C LYS A 289 11.71 13.30 -1.81
N LEU A 290 12.49 14.24 -1.27
CA LEU A 290 12.13 15.67 -1.29
C LEU A 290 12.00 16.20 -2.73
N LYS A 291 12.81 15.69 -3.65
CA LYS A 291 12.72 16.01 -5.09
C LYS A 291 11.38 15.57 -5.70
N LEU A 292 10.81 14.45 -5.24
CA LEU A 292 9.48 14.00 -5.67
C LEU A 292 8.39 14.96 -5.21
N ILE A 293 8.48 15.45 -3.96
CA ILE A 293 7.54 16.43 -3.41
C ILE A 293 7.61 17.72 -4.22
N SER A 294 8.81 18.26 -4.44
CA SER A 294 9.03 19.49 -5.21
C SER A 294 8.50 19.37 -6.64
N ALA A 295 8.77 18.26 -7.31
CA ALA A 295 8.28 18.00 -8.67
C ALA A 295 6.75 17.89 -8.71
N GLY A 296 6.14 17.20 -7.73
CA GLY A 296 4.69 17.08 -7.57
C GLY A 296 4.02 18.44 -7.34
N ALA A 297 4.54 19.24 -6.39
CA ALA A 297 4.05 20.57 -6.10
C ALA A 297 4.10 21.48 -7.35
N LYS A 298 5.23 21.47 -8.08
CA LYS A 298 5.37 22.21 -9.35
C LYS A 298 4.33 21.79 -10.38
N ARG A 299 4.14 20.48 -10.60
CA ARG A 299 3.13 19.95 -11.53
C ARG A 299 1.71 20.40 -11.17
N LEU A 300 1.39 20.38 -9.87
CA LEU A 300 0.07 20.77 -9.36
C LEU A 300 -0.12 22.30 -9.27
N GLY A 301 0.93 23.11 -9.42
CA GLY A 301 0.89 24.56 -9.25
C GLY A 301 0.79 25.01 -7.80
N ILE A 302 1.31 24.22 -6.88
CA ILE A 302 1.35 24.52 -5.46
C ILE A 302 2.63 25.28 -5.13
N THR A 303 2.49 26.42 -4.45
CA THR A 303 3.61 27.33 -4.12
C THR A 303 3.84 27.51 -2.62
N CYS A 304 2.90 27.05 -1.78
CA CYS A 304 3.00 27.20 -0.32
C CYS A 304 3.80 26.08 0.38
N ILE A 305 4.37 25.11 -0.38
CA ILE A 305 5.17 24.01 0.15
C ILE A 305 6.67 24.34 0.09
N SER A 306 7.35 24.17 1.21
CA SER A 306 8.82 24.17 1.33
C SER A 306 9.27 22.79 1.79
N THR A 307 10.25 22.18 1.12
CA THR A 307 10.79 20.87 1.49
C THR A 307 11.99 21.00 2.42
N LEU A 308 12.08 20.17 3.47
CA LEU A 308 13.15 20.16 4.45
C LEU A 308 13.71 18.75 4.64
N LEU A 309 15.02 18.60 4.57
CA LEU A 309 15.72 17.35 4.90
C LEU A 309 15.83 17.25 6.41
N ARG A 310 15.15 16.25 7.01
CA ARG A 310 15.08 16.14 8.46
C ARG A 310 14.77 14.71 8.91
N ASP A 311 15.37 14.29 10.01
CA ASP A 311 14.91 13.16 10.80
C ASP A 311 13.78 13.60 11.74
N ALA A 312 12.57 13.08 11.52
CA ALA A 312 11.40 13.46 12.30
C ALA A 312 11.40 12.92 13.75
N SER A 313 12.27 11.97 14.07
CA SER A 313 12.42 11.41 15.42
C SER A 313 13.25 12.30 16.36
N ILE A 314 13.85 13.35 15.82
CA ILE A 314 14.70 14.28 16.57
C ILE A 314 13.95 15.61 16.74
N ASN A 315 13.89 16.09 17.97
CA ASN A 315 13.34 17.43 18.23
C ASN A 315 14.23 18.51 17.59
N ASP A 316 13.62 19.43 16.87
CA ASP A 316 14.31 20.53 16.18
C ASP A 316 13.62 21.84 16.47
N THR A 317 14.26 22.64 17.33
CA THR A 317 13.78 23.96 17.73
C THR A 317 13.85 25.02 16.63
N ALA A 318 14.51 24.72 15.49
CA ALA A 318 14.53 25.61 14.33
C ALA A 318 13.24 25.55 13.51
N LEU A 319 12.39 24.54 13.73
CA LEU A 319 11.07 24.48 13.10
C LEU A 319 10.12 25.52 13.70
N PRO A 320 9.25 26.10 12.88
CA PRO A 320 8.24 27.02 13.41
C PRO A 320 7.20 26.26 14.24
N VAL A 321 6.64 26.94 15.23
CA VAL A 321 5.42 26.49 15.89
C VAL A 321 4.29 26.44 14.85
N ALA A 322 3.60 25.30 14.75
CA ALA A 322 2.64 25.03 13.70
C ALA A 322 1.21 24.95 14.22
N ASP A 323 0.26 25.48 13.45
CA ASP A 323 -1.18 25.34 13.72
C ASP A 323 -1.67 23.92 13.45
N ARG A 324 -1.02 23.22 12.51
CA ARG A 324 -1.40 21.89 12.03
C ARG A 324 -0.16 21.02 11.85
N ILE A 325 -0.21 19.81 12.38
CA ILE A 325 0.86 18.82 12.20
C ILE A 325 0.27 17.54 11.64
N LEU A 326 0.88 17.03 10.59
CA LEU A 326 0.61 15.74 10.02
C LEU A 326 1.78 14.79 10.32
N CYS A 327 1.50 13.79 11.12
CA CYS A 327 2.42 12.76 11.57
C CYS A 327 2.03 11.43 10.92
N ASP A 328 2.25 11.32 9.59
CA ASP A 328 2.01 10.10 8.80
C ASP A 328 3.28 9.27 8.82
N VAL A 329 3.45 8.50 9.88
CA VAL A 329 4.72 7.87 10.22
C VAL A 329 5.08 6.68 9.34
N PRO A 330 6.37 6.36 9.15
CA PRO A 330 6.79 5.11 8.53
C PRO A 330 6.23 3.94 9.34
N CYS A 331 5.64 2.95 8.67
CA CYS A 331 4.94 1.84 9.29
C CYS A 331 5.16 0.53 8.55
N SER A 332 4.73 -0.60 9.13
CA SER A 332 4.83 -1.93 8.51
C SER A 332 4.03 -2.05 7.20
N GLY A 333 3.01 -1.21 6.99
CA GLY A 333 2.25 -1.16 5.75
C GLY A 333 1.26 -2.33 5.56
N LEU A 334 0.86 -3.02 6.63
CA LEU A 334 -0.05 -4.17 6.54
C LEU A 334 -1.43 -3.80 5.97
N GLY A 335 -1.82 -2.53 6.01
CA GLY A 335 -3.08 -2.06 5.44
C GLY A 335 -3.08 -1.89 3.91
N ILE A 336 -1.90 -1.88 3.27
CA ILE A 336 -1.75 -1.67 1.82
C ILE A 336 -1.23 -2.90 1.07
N MET A 337 -1.36 -4.10 1.66
CA MET A 337 -0.90 -5.34 1.04
C MET A 337 -1.63 -5.71 -0.26
N SER A 338 -2.84 -5.19 -0.49
CA SER A 338 -3.54 -5.29 -1.78
C SER A 338 -2.84 -4.53 -2.92
N ARG A 339 -2.13 -3.44 -2.59
CA ARG A 339 -1.35 -2.62 -3.54
C ARG A 339 0.10 -3.05 -3.66
N LYS A 340 0.67 -3.55 -2.56
CA LYS A 340 2.07 -3.95 -2.42
C LYS A 340 2.14 -5.34 -1.79
N PRO A 341 1.82 -6.40 -2.52
CA PRO A 341 1.73 -7.75 -1.96
C PRO A 341 3.07 -8.27 -1.41
N GLU A 342 4.20 -7.73 -1.86
CA GLU A 342 5.53 -8.07 -1.33
C GLU A 342 5.72 -7.68 0.14
N ILE A 343 4.95 -6.73 0.66
CA ILE A 343 5.04 -6.30 2.08
C ILE A 343 4.85 -7.49 3.01
N ARG A 344 3.89 -8.38 2.71
CA ARG A 344 3.58 -9.55 3.55
C ARG A 344 4.75 -10.52 3.75
N TYR A 345 5.81 -10.39 2.94
CA TYR A 345 6.97 -11.29 2.96
C TYR A 345 8.26 -10.65 3.49
N LYS A 346 8.18 -9.47 4.08
CA LYS A 346 9.31 -8.83 4.74
C LYS A 346 9.60 -9.49 6.08
N ASP A 347 10.89 -9.72 6.37
CA ASP A 347 11.32 -10.40 7.59
C ASP A 347 11.19 -9.53 8.85
N ASP A 348 11.17 -8.19 8.69
CA ASP A 348 11.19 -7.19 9.76
C ASP A 348 9.80 -6.59 10.10
N LEU A 349 8.70 -7.19 9.62
CA LEU A 349 7.35 -6.67 9.80
C LEU A 349 6.92 -6.48 11.27
N PHE A 350 7.52 -7.21 12.18
CA PHE A 350 7.25 -7.18 13.62
C PHE A 350 8.48 -6.78 14.44
N SER A 351 9.38 -6.00 13.85
CA SER A 351 10.47 -5.39 14.62
C SER A 351 9.89 -4.48 15.71
N ASN A 352 10.30 -4.68 16.96
CA ASN A 352 9.89 -3.85 18.09
C ASN A 352 10.39 -2.41 17.96
N ASP A 353 11.38 -2.16 17.09
CA ASP A 353 11.96 -0.83 16.89
C ASP A 353 11.00 0.15 16.18
N LEU A 354 10.06 -0.40 15.37
CA LEU A 354 9.18 0.43 14.55
C LEU A 354 8.13 1.20 15.37
N PRO A 355 7.37 0.56 16.31
CA PRO A 355 6.46 1.30 17.20
C PRO A 355 7.18 2.36 18.04
N ASP A 356 8.37 2.06 18.57
CA ASP A 356 9.16 3.02 19.36
C ASP A 356 9.68 4.18 18.50
N LEU A 357 10.08 3.94 17.25
CA LEU A 357 10.43 5.00 16.30
C LEU A 357 9.23 5.92 16.05
N GLN A 358 8.07 5.34 15.78
CA GLN A 358 6.83 6.08 15.54
C GLN A 358 6.42 6.92 16.75
N TYR A 359 6.56 6.37 17.95
CA TYR A 359 6.32 7.09 19.19
C TYR A 359 7.26 8.30 19.37
N ARG A 360 8.57 8.11 19.11
CA ARG A 360 9.53 9.23 19.13
C ARG A 360 9.19 10.32 18.12
N ILE A 361 8.77 9.93 16.90
CA ILE A 361 8.33 10.89 15.88
C ILE A 361 7.10 11.65 16.35
N LEU A 362 6.13 10.99 16.97
CA LEU A 362 4.92 11.63 17.50
C LEU A 362 5.27 12.65 18.59
N CYS A 363 6.10 12.29 19.56
CA CYS A 363 6.53 13.18 20.64
C CYS A 363 7.30 14.40 20.11
N ALA A 364 8.32 14.17 19.26
CA ALA A 364 9.10 15.26 18.67
C ALA A 364 8.25 16.19 17.79
N SER A 365 7.19 15.67 17.16
CA SER A 365 6.25 16.48 16.40
C SER A 365 5.34 17.32 17.31
N ALA A 366 4.88 16.75 18.42
CA ALA A 366 3.99 17.40 19.37
C ALA A 366 4.60 18.65 20.02
N ASP A 367 5.92 18.69 20.22
CA ASP A 367 6.64 19.84 20.74
C ASP A 367 6.45 21.10 19.88
N ASN A 368 6.31 20.92 18.57
CA ASN A 368 6.12 22.01 17.62
C ASN A 368 4.65 22.44 17.45
N LEU A 369 3.69 21.82 18.15
CA LEU A 369 2.28 22.19 18.00
C LEU A 369 1.93 23.43 18.79
N ALA A 370 1.27 24.40 18.16
CA ALA A 370 0.70 25.57 18.81
C ALA A 370 -0.41 25.16 19.80
N VAL A 371 -0.60 25.95 20.84
CA VAL A 371 -1.80 25.86 21.70
C VAL A 371 -3.05 26.03 20.84
N GLY A 372 -4.03 25.14 21.02
CA GLY A 372 -5.23 25.07 20.17
C GLY A 372 -4.99 24.54 18.75
N GLY A 373 -3.76 24.16 18.43
CA GLY A 373 -3.41 23.48 17.19
C GLY A 373 -3.97 22.05 17.12
N LYS A 374 -3.88 21.44 15.93
CA LYS A 374 -4.30 20.06 15.68
C LYS A 374 -3.14 19.23 15.16
N LEU A 375 -2.98 18.03 15.70
CA LEU A 375 -2.02 17.03 15.25
C LEU A 375 -2.78 15.77 14.84
N VAL A 376 -2.57 15.31 13.61
CA VAL A 376 -3.02 13.99 13.15
C VAL A 376 -1.85 13.03 13.19
N TYR A 377 -2.03 11.91 13.88
CA TYR A 377 -1.19 10.72 13.77
C TYR A 377 -1.85 9.72 12.85
N SER A 378 -1.09 9.15 11.91
CA SER A 378 -1.64 8.17 10.98
C SER A 378 -0.61 7.14 10.54
N THR A 379 -1.13 5.95 10.19
CA THR A 379 -0.35 4.84 9.61
C THR A 379 -1.15 4.14 8.53
N CYS A 380 -0.47 3.54 7.55
CA CYS A 380 -1.09 2.63 6.58
C CYS A 380 -0.95 1.16 7.03
N THR A 381 -1.02 0.88 8.33
CA THR A 381 -0.94 -0.46 8.90
C THR A 381 -2.17 -0.80 9.74
N LEU A 382 -2.41 -2.10 9.85
CA LEU A 382 -3.43 -2.69 10.73
C LEU A 382 -2.76 -3.49 11.87
N ASN A 383 -1.69 -2.93 12.42
CA ASN A 383 -1.01 -3.45 13.61
C ASN A 383 -1.31 -2.55 14.82
N PRO A 384 -2.02 -3.03 15.86
CA PRO A 384 -2.35 -2.23 17.04
C PRO A 384 -1.14 -1.66 17.78
N ASP A 385 0.01 -2.35 17.74
CA ASP A 385 1.24 -1.87 18.38
C ASP A 385 1.76 -0.57 17.76
N GLU A 386 1.50 -0.37 16.47
CA GLU A 386 1.85 0.84 15.71
C GLU A 386 0.76 1.92 15.78
N ASN A 387 -0.44 1.59 16.24
CA ASN A 387 -1.65 2.41 16.18
C ASN A 387 -2.11 2.86 17.58
N ASN A 388 -3.22 2.30 18.05
CA ASN A 388 -3.89 2.72 19.28
C ASN A 388 -3.03 2.55 20.54
N LYS A 389 -2.08 1.58 20.59
CA LYS A 389 -1.16 1.49 21.73
C LYS A 389 -0.22 2.70 21.81
N ASN A 390 0.31 3.16 20.67
CA ASN A 390 1.16 4.36 20.63
C ASN A 390 0.37 5.63 20.98
N THR A 391 -0.85 5.78 20.46
CA THR A 391 -1.65 6.98 20.69
C THR A 391 -2.19 7.05 22.12
N LYS A 392 -2.54 5.90 22.70
CA LYS A 392 -2.92 5.81 24.12
C LYS A 392 -1.74 6.18 25.02
N ARG A 393 -0.57 5.56 24.80
CA ARG A 393 0.67 5.89 25.51
C ARG A 393 0.99 7.39 25.44
N PHE A 394 0.82 7.99 24.26
CA PHE A 394 1.06 9.40 24.05
C PHE A 394 0.17 10.28 24.94
N LEU A 395 -1.13 10.02 25.02
CA LEU A 395 -2.04 10.80 25.86
C LEU A 395 -1.82 10.57 27.36
N GLU A 396 -1.34 9.39 27.76
CA GLU A 396 -0.97 9.08 29.16
C GLU A 396 0.30 9.85 29.59
N GLU A 397 1.29 9.95 28.70
CA GLU A 397 2.58 10.58 29.00
C GLU A 397 2.59 12.12 28.72
N HIS A 398 1.60 12.65 27.96
CA HIS A 398 1.49 14.06 27.59
C HIS A 398 0.15 14.67 28.03
N PRO A 399 -0.02 15.04 29.31
CA PRO A 399 -1.30 15.52 29.87
C PRO A 399 -1.73 16.90 29.33
N ASP A 400 -0.85 17.62 28.66
CA ASP A 400 -1.13 18.85 27.92
C ASP A 400 -1.80 18.59 26.55
N PHE A 401 -1.92 17.33 26.13
CA PHE A 401 -2.68 16.93 24.95
C PHE A 401 -4.01 16.29 25.32
N TYR A 402 -4.91 16.26 24.33
CA TYR A 402 -6.22 15.59 24.44
C TYR A 402 -6.66 15.08 23.07
N GLY A 403 -7.47 14.02 23.06
CA GLY A 403 -8.08 13.52 21.85
C GLY A 403 -9.23 14.41 21.37
N ILE A 404 -9.23 14.78 20.09
CA ILE A 404 -10.31 15.53 19.45
C ILE A 404 -11.23 14.54 18.73
N PRO A 405 -12.54 14.49 19.04
CA PRO A 405 -13.47 13.58 18.36
C PRO A 405 -13.47 13.78 16.84
N LEU A 406 -13.31 12.68 16.10
CA LEU A 406 -13.39 12.66 14.64
C LEU A 406 -14.83 12.80 14.18
N LYS A 407 -15.09 13.78 13.31
CA LYS A 407 -16.38 13.93 12.62
C LYS A 407 -16.38 13.04 11.40
N LEU A 408 -16.86 11.80 11.55
CA LEU A 408 -16.88 10.82 10.48
C LEU A 408 -17.88 11.25 9.38
N PRO A 409 -17.51 11.17 8.10
CA PRO A 409 -18.44 11.43 7.00
C PRO A 409 -19.46 10.29 6.89
N ASN A 410 -20.62 10.59 6.28
CA ASN A 410 -21.64 9.57 6.00
C ASN A 410 -21.03 8.42 5.18
N GLY A 411 -21.33 7.18 5.59
CA GLY A 411 -20.79 5.97 4.96
C GLY A 411 -19.46 5.48 5.54
N ILE A 412 -18.87 6.20 6.50
CA ILE A 412 -17.73 5.74 7.29
C ILE A 412 -18.19 5.52 8.73
N ALA A 413 -17.94 4.33 9.25
CA ALA A 413 -18.25 3.95 10.62
C ALA A 413 -17.04 3.29 11.27
N ARG A 414 -16.95 3.34 12.60
CA ARG A 414 -15.98 2.55 13.35
C ARG A 414 -16.34 1.08 13.25
N ALA A 415 -15.35 0.26 12.97
CA ALA A 415 -15.51 -1.19 12.90
C ALA A 415 -15.45 -1.84 14.29
N PHE A 416 -14.93 -1.11 15.28
CA PHE A 416 -14.68 -1.58 16.65
C PHE A 416 -15.12 -0.53 17.66
N ASP A 417 -15.06 -0.90 18.94
CA ASP A 417 -15.20 0.03 20.07
C ASP A 417 -13.87 0.80 20.24
N GLU A 418 -13.75 1.88 19.49
CA GLU A 418 -12.61 2.77 19.45
C GLU A 418 -12.93 4.10 20.13
N GLU A 419 -11.92 4.76 20.66
CA GLU A 419 -12.06 6.09 21.24
C GLU A 419 -12.57 7.11 20.20
N PRO A 420 -13.36 8.12 20.62
CA PRO A 420 -13.94 9.09 19.66
C PRO A 420 -12.92 9.85 18.81
N TYR A 421 -11.66 9.94 19.26
CA TYR A 421 -10.59 10.66 18.58
C TYR A 421 -9.79 9.81 17.60
N GLU A 422 -10.13 8.53 17.43
CA GLU A 422 -9.40 7.63 16.53
C GLU A 422 -10.34 6.79 15.66
N ILE A 423 -9.82 6.22 14.59
CA ILE A 423 -10.51 5.28 13.71
C ILE A 423 -9.53 4.36 13.00
N THR A 424 -9.87 3.07 12.96
CA THR A 424 -9.25 2.07 12.08
C THR A 424 -10.15 1.83 10.87
N LEU A 425 -9.68 2.22 9.69
CA LEU A 425 -10.38 2.00 8.43
C LEU A 425 -10.07 0.59 7.93
N MET A 426 -11.09 -0.25 7.83
CA MET A 426 -10.97 -1.61 7.33
C MET A 426 -11.36 -1.68 5.85
N PRO A 427 -10.51 -2.27 4.96
CA PRO A 427 -10.79 -2.34 3.53
C PRO A 427 -12.15 -2.95 3.18
N HIS A 428 -12.57 -3.99 3.91
CA HIS A 428 -13.83 -4.69 3.67
C HIS A 428 -15.08 -3.90 4.11
N THR A 429 -14.94 -2.89 4.97
CA THR A 429 -16.07 -2.08 5.44
C THR A 429 -16.24 -0.77 4.68
N CYS A 430 -15.15 -0.11 4.31
CA CYS A 430 -15.19 1.22 3.69
C CYS A 430 -14.61 1.28 2.28
N GLY A 431 -14.07 0.18 1.75
CA GLY A 431 -13.52 0.14 0.39
C GLY A 431 -12.27 1.02 0.19
N THR A 432 -11.57 1.38 1.29
CA THR A 432 -10.31 2.12 1.28
C THR A 432 -9.14 1.16 1.52
N ASP A 433 -7.91 1.66 1.51
CA ASP A 433 -6.80 0.93 2.11
C ASP A 433 -7.01 0.78 3.62
N GLY A 434 -6.40 -0.23 4.22
CA GLY A 434 -6.33 -0.36 5.67
C GLY A 434 -5.50 0.78 6.26
N PHE A 435 -6.08 1.53 7.21
CA PHE A 435 -5.47 2.77 7.65
C PHE A 435 -5.91 3.12 9.08
N TYR A 436 -5.03 3.72 9.86
CA TYR A 436 -5.34 4.22 11.19
C TYR A 436 -5.16 5.74 11.23
N ILE A 437 -6.07 6.42 11.93
CA ILE A 437 -6.04 7.88 12.09
C ILE A 437 -6.42 8.21 13.52
N SER A 438 -5.64 9.11 14.16
CA SER A 438 -5.95 9.70 15.45
C SER A 438 -5.72 11.21 15.41
N LEU A 439 -6.54 11.97 16.12
CA LEU A 439 -6.53 13.44 16.12
C LEU A 439 -6.35 13.99 17.54
N PHE A 440 -5.34 14.82 17.72
CA PHE A 440 -4.99 15.44 18.99
C PHE A 440 -5.05 16.97 18.94
N GLY A 441 -5.31 17.57 20.10
CA GLY A 441 -5.19 18.99 20.35
C GLY A 441 -4.28 19.28 21.53
N LYS A 442 -3.63 20.46 21.52
CA LYS A 442 -2.80 20.95 22.63
C LYS A 442 -3.56 21.96 23.48
N LYS A 443 -3.63 21.72 24.78
CA LYS A 443 -4.28 22.61 25.78
C LYS A 443 -3.47 23.90 25.96
N ALA A 444 -4.14 24.97 26.35
CA ALA A 444 -3.43 26.11 26.94
C ALA A 444 -2.78 25.68 28.25
N SER A 445 -1.56 26.12 28.51
CA SER A 445 -0.94 26.01 29.84
C SER A 445 -1.77 26.86 30.78
N ASN A 446 -2.27 26.24 31.86
CA ASN A 446 -2.91 27.00 32.95
C ASN A 446 -1.91 27.91 33.64
#